data_8b08f74d221e6d2f997d268893336b1a
#
_entry.id   8b08f74d221e6d2f997d268893336b1a
#
_cell.length_a   1.000
_cell.length_b   1.000
_cell.length_c   1.000
_cell.angle_alpha   90.00
_cell.angle_beta   90.00
_cell.angle_gamma   90.00
#
_symmetry.space_group_name_H-M   'P 1'
#
loop_
_entity.id
_entity.type
_entity.pdbx_description
1 polymer ?
#
loop_
_entity_poly.entity_id
_entity_poly.type
_entity_poly.pdbx_seq_one_letter_code
_entity_poly.pdbx_strand_id
1 'polypeptide(L)'
;MLVKVCGMRDGENIRLVENLSVDLIGFIFYPRSPRYVNSLPKYLPRSAGRVGVFVNEKLGVIEDAVIRYGLTHVQLHGSEIPSVCVALRQQGIQVIKAFSVSVPDDLMAVGRYDGCCDFFLFDTSTSGYGGSGCSFDWGILQHYTGNIPFLIAGG
;
A
#
# COMPACT_ATOMS: atom_id res chain seq x y z
N MET A 1 16.51 -2.91 -4.20
CA MET A 1 15.20 -2.58 -4.83
C MET A 1 14.15 -3.39 -4.09
N LEU A 2 13.04 -2.78 -3.67
CA LEU A 2 11.95 -3.45 -2.95
C LEU A 2 10.83 -3.80 -3.93
N VAL A 3 10.40 -5.07 -3.95
CA VAL A 3 9.36 -5.59 -4.86
C VAL A 3 8.11 -5.92 -4.05
N LYS A 4 6.97 -5.34 -4.43
CA LYS A 4 5.66 -5.59 -3.82
C LYS A 4 4.68 -6.15 -4.84
N VAL A 5 4.05 -7.29 -4.54
CA VAL A 5 2.95 -7.87 -5.33
C VAL A 5 1.64 -7.69 -4.56
N CYS A 6 0.64 -7.08 -5.21
CA CYS A 6 -0.58 -6.63 -4.51
C CYS A 6 -1.86 -7.28 -5.06
N GLY A 7 -2.82 -7.50 -4.15
CA GLY A 7 -4.14 -8.05 -4.49
C GLY A 7 -4.21 -9.56 -4.47
N MET A 8 -3.37 -10.18 -3.66
CA MET A 8 -3.32 -11.63 -3.49
C MET A 8 -4.46 -12.13 -2.59
N ARG A 9 -5.07 -13.28 -2.96
CA ARG A 9 -6.23 -13.86 -2.24
C ARG A 9 -6.15 -15.38 -2.12
N ASP A 10 -5.60 -16.05 -3.13
CA ASP A 10 -5.50 -17.49 -3.17
C ASP A 10 -4.20 -17.97 -2.52
N GLY A 11 -4.30 -18.94 -1.59
CA GLY A 11 -3.16 -19.41 -0.81
C GLY A 11 -2.06 -20.08 -1.63
N GLU A 12 -2.41 -20.81 -2.67
CA GLU A 12 -1.41 -21.46 -3.55
C GLU A 12 -0.67 -20.40 -4.37
N ASN A 13 -1.40 -19.43 -4.92
CA ASN A 13 -0.81 -18.33 -5.67
C ASN A 13 0.10 -17.46 -4.78
N ILE A 14 -0.32 -17.19 -3.52
CA ILE A 14 0.52 -16.48 -2.55
C ILE A 14 1.85 -17.23 -2.34
N ARG A 15 1.81 -18.56 -2.17
CA ARG A 15 3.00 -19.37 -1.98
C ARG A 15 3.92 -19.33 -3.20
N LEU A 16 3.37 -19.43 -4.40
CA LEU A 16 4.14 -19.35 -5.64
C LEU A 16 4.83 -17.99 -5.80
N VAL A 17 4.11 -16.89 -5.50
CA VAL A 17 4.68 -15.53 -5.57
C VAL A 17 5.76 -15.33 -4.49
N GLU A 18 5.57 -15.84 -3.29
CA GLU A 18 6.58 -15.76 -2.23
C GLU A 18 7.87 -16.47 -2.61
N ASN A 19 7.78 -17.62 -3.32
CA ASN A 19 8.94 -18.35 -3.82
C ASN A 19 9.78 -17.57 -4.85
N LEU A 20 9.24 -16.49 -5.43
CA LEU A 20 9.99 -15.57 -6.28
C LEU A 20 10.83 -14.55 -5.49
N SER A 21 10.89 -14.70 -4.16
CA SER A 21 11.64 -13.81 -3.25
C SER A 21 11.20 -12.34 -3.33
N VAL A 22 9.89 -12.12 -3.44
CA VAL A 22 9.33 -10.77 -3.33
C VAL A 22 9.39 -10.28 -1.88
N ASP A 23 9.58 -8.98 -1.68
CA ASP A 23 9.73 -8.39 -0.35
C ASP A 23 8.39 -8.21 0.38
N LEU A 24 7.35 -7.84 -0.36
CA LEU A 24 6.03 -7.51 0.18
C LEU A 24 4.90 -8.17 -0.61
N ILE A 25 3.90 -8.70 0.10
CA ILE A 25 2.67 -9.25 -0.48
C ILE A 25 1.46 -8.52 0.10
N GLY A 26 0.63 -7.94 -0.79
CA GLY A 26 -0.50 -7.10 -0.44
C GLY A 26 -1.85 -7.81 -0.50
N PHE A 27 -2.67 -7.56 0.52
CA PHE A 27 -4.07 -7.98 0.67
C PHE A 27 -4.97 -6.75 0.64
N ILE A 28 -5.97 -6.72 -0.24
CA ILE A 28 -6.84 -5.55 -0.40
C ILE A 28 -8.08 -5.70 0.46
N PHE A 29 -8.26 -4.80 1.43
CA PHE A 29 -9.41 -4.74 2.35
C PHE A 29 -10.42 -3.65 1.93
N TYR A 30 -10.53 -3.40 0.64
CA TYR A 30 -11.50 -2.46 0.07
C TYR A 30 -12.60 -3.21 -0.68
N PRO A 31 -13.86 -3.25 -0.16
CA PRO A 31 -14.93 -4.11 -0.71
C PRO A 31 -15.29 -3.84 -2.17
N ARG A 32 -15.04 -2.62 -2.69
CA ARG A 32 -15.30 -2.29 -4.09
C ARG A 32 -14.21 -2.78 -5.05
N SER A 33 -13.09 -3.29 -4.51
CA SER A 33 -12.03 -3.84 -5.35
C SER A 33 -12.41 -5.23 -5.87
N PRO A 34 -12.20 -5.54 -7.15
CA PRO A 34 -12.37 -6.91 -7.66
C PRO A 34 -11.38 -7.90 -7.05
N ARG A 35 -10.33 -7.39 -6.39
CA ARG A 35 -9.32 -8.16 -5.66
C ARG A 35 -9.49 -8.11 -4.14
N TYR A 36 -10.69 -7.74 -3.67
CA TYR A 36 -11.00 -7.72 -2.24
C TYR A 36 -10.80 -9.08 -1.59
N VAL A 37 -10.09 -9.13 -0.47
CA VAL A 37 -9.91 -10.33 0.34
C VAL A 37 -11.03 -10.40 1.38
N ASN A 38 -12.01 -11.28 1.16
CA ASN A 38 -13.19 -11.43 2.01
C ASN A 38 -13.04 -12.50 3.10
N SER A 39 -11.99 -13.31 3.01
CA SER A 39 -11.70 -14.38 3.97
C SER A 39 -10.19 -14.58 4.10
N LEU A 40 -9.78 -15.13 5.26
CA LEU A 40 -8.38 -15.44 5.49
C LEU A 40 -7.89 -16.49 4.48
N PRO A 41 -6.86 -16.20 3.67
CA PRO A 41 -6.29 -17.19 2.77
C PRO A 41 -5.78 -18.42 3.51
N LYS A 42 -5.87 -19.59 2.86
CA LYS A 42 -5.35 -20.86 3.45
C LYS A 42 -3.84 -20.85 3.71
N TYR A 43 -3.13 -19.93 3.07
CA TYR A 43 -1.70 -19.69 3.27
C TYR A 43 -1.45 -18.19 3.37
N LEU A 44 -0.67 -17.78 4.36
CA LEU A 44 -0.14 -16.43 4.50
C LEU A 44 1.39 -16.45 4.33
N PRO A 45 1.99 -15.41 3.72
CA PRO A 45 3.45 -15.34 3.55
C PRO A 45 4.18 -15.52 4.88
N ARG A 46 5.34 -16.18 4.83
CA ARG A 46 6.19 -16.41 6.01
C ARG A 46 7.48 -15.58 5.99
N SER A 47 8.01 -15.34 4.80
CA SER A 47 9.23 -14.56 4.57
C SER A 47 8.96 -13.16 4.05
N ALA A 48 7.95 -13.01 3.15
CA ALA A 48 7.57 -11.70 2.66
C ALA A 48 6.74 -10.90 3.69
N GLY A 49 6.96 -9.59 3.76
CA GLY A 49 6.15 -8.70 4.58
C GLY A 49 4.69 -8.67 4.12
N ARG A 50 3.76 -8.71 5.06
CA ARG A 50 2.31 -8.72 4.80
C ARG A 50 1.78 -7.29 4.83
N VAL A 51 1.21 -6.85 3.71
CA VAL A 51 0.67 -5.48 3.56
C VAL A 51 -0.84 -5.52 3.48
N GLY A 52 -1.54 -4.86 4.40
CA GLY A 52 -2.97 -4.60 4.28
C GLY A 52 -3.22 -3.29 3.54
N VAL A 53 -4.03 -3.32 2.48
CA VAL A 53 -4.39 -2.13 1.70
C VAL A 53 -5.80 -1.70 2.06
N PHE A 54 -5.94 -0.47 2.54
CA PHE A 54 -7.20 0.13 3.02
C PHE A 54 -7.48 1.44 2.29
N VAL A 55 -8.76 1.77 2.18
CA VAL A 55 -9.25 3.03 1.58
C VAL A 55 -10.27 3.65 2.53
N ASN A 56 -9.87 4.73 3.22
CA ASN A 56 -10.70 5.48 4.16
C ASN A 56 -11.40 4.60 5.22
N GLU A 57 -10.71 3.58 5.71
CA GLU A 57 -11.25 2.65 6.70
C GLU A 57 -11.04 3.19 8.13
N LYS A 58 -11.89 2.74 9.05
CA LYS A 58 -11.76 3.09 10.47
C LYS A 58 -10.53 2.42 11.09
N LEU A 59 -9.83 3.15 11.96
CA LEU A 59 -8.60 2.67 12.59
C LEU A 59 -8.80 1.30 13.28
N GLY A 60 -9.87 1.11 14.05
CA GLY A 60 -10.14 -0.16 14.72
C GLY A 60 -10.31 -1.35 13.76
N VAL A 61 -10.89 -1.12 12.56
CA VAL A 61 -11.02 -2.17 11.54
C VAL A 61 -9.65 -2.51 10.95
N ILE A 62 -8.77 -1.52 10.77
CA ILE A 62 -7.39 -1.73 10.34
C ILE A 62 -6.64 -2.54 11.40
N GLU A 63 -6.78 -2.19 12.68
CA GLU A 63 -6.14 -2.87 13.80
C GLU A 63 -6.57 -4.34 13.91
N ASP A 64 -7.87 -4.62 13.77
CA ASP A 64 -8.39 -5.99 13.73
C ASP A 64 -7.78 -6.81 12.58
N ALA A 65 -7.64 -6.19 11.40
CA ALA A 65 -7.01 -6.85 10.26
C ALA A 65 -5.51 -7.08 10.49
N VAL A 66 -4.80 -6.13 11.11
CA VAL A 66 -3.39 -6.27 11.50
C VAL A 66 -3.21 -7.53 12.37
N ILE A 67 -4.02 -7.70 13.38
CA ILE A 67 -3.96 -8.87 14.26
C ILE A 67 -4.33 -10.14 13.50
N ARG A 68 -5.45 -10.14 12.79
CA ARG A 68 -6.00 -11.33 12.14
C ARG A 68 -5.12 -11.88 11.02
N TYR A 69 -4.49 -11.01 10.24
CA TYR A 69 -3.63 -11.39 9.10
C TYR A 69 -2.14 -11.36 9.44
N GLY A 70 -1.78 -10.91 10.65
CA GLY A 70 -0.39 -10.68 11.06
C GLY A 70 0.29 -9.70 10.11
N LEU A 71 -0.36 -8.57 9.84
CA LEU A 71 0.19 -7.56 8.94
C LEU A 71 1.41 -6.89 9.57
N THR A 72 2.46 -6.71 8.77
CA THR A 72 3.65 -5.95 9.15
C THR A 72 3.60 -4.53 8.61
N HIS A 73 2.80 -4.33 7.55
CA HIS A 73 2.64 -3.05 6.88
C HIS A 73 1.17 -2.74 6.66
N VAL A 74 0.82 -1.47 6.70
CA VAL A 74 -0.49 -0.94 6.29
C VAL A 74 -0.28 0.07 5.18
N GLN A 75 -0.94 -0.15 4.04
CA GLN A 75 -1.01 0.81 2.95
C GLN A 75 -2.34 1.56 3.02
N LEU A 76 -2.26 2.87 3.20
CA LEU A 76 -3.38 3.80 3.23
C LEU A 76 -3.54 4.42 1.84
N HIS A 77 -4.56 3.99 1.10
CA HIS A 77 -4.74 4.31 -0.33
C HIS A 77 -5.91 5.28 -0.58
N GLY A 78 -6.46 5.85 0.47
CA GLY A 78 -7.52 6.86 0.40
C GLY A 78 -7.01 8.26 0.77
N SER A 79 -7.89 9.03 1.40
CA SER A 79 -7.61 10.39 1.89
C SER A 79 -7.30 10.44 3.39
N GLU A 80 -6.79 9.33 3.95
CA GLU A 80 -6.45 9.24 5.38
C GLU A 80 -5.46 10.33 5.78
N ILE A 81 -5.76 11.02 6.87
CA ILE A 81 -4.96 12.15 7.37
C ILE A 81 -3.67 11.68 8.07
N PRO A 82 -2.63 12.53 8.21
CA PRO A 82 -1.35 12.15 8.81
C PRO A 82 -1.45 11.51 10.20
N SER A 83 -2.42 11.92 11.02
CA SER A 83 -2.59 11.35 12.37
C SER A 83 -2.93 9.85 12.37
N VAL A 84 -3.59 9.34 11.33
CA VAL A 84 -3.85 7.91 11.17
C VAL A 84 -2.53 7.16 10.92
N CYS A 85 -1.66 7.73 10.10
CA CYS A 85 -0.31 7.17 9.85
C CYS A 85 0.49 7.10 11.15
N VAL A 86 0.49 8.19 11.93
CA VAL A 86 1.21 8.26 13.21
C VAL A 86 0.68 7.22 14.20
N ALA A 87 -0.65 7.09 14.32
CA ALA A 87 -1.27 6.12 15.23
C ALA A 87 -0.86 4.68 14.93
N LEU A 88 -0.81 4.30 13.64
CA LEU A 88 -0.37 2.97 13.22
C LEU A 88 1.13 2.75 13.49
N ARG A 89 1.97 3.75 13.22
CA ARG A 89 3.42 3.66 13.49
C ARG A 89 3.72 3.50 14.98
N GLN A 90 2.96 4.17 15.85
CA GLN A 90 3.10 4.01 17.31
C GLN A 90 2.82 2.59 17.78
N GLN A 91 2.08 1.80 17.01
CA GLN A 91 1.82 0.38 17.26
C GLN A 91 2.89 -0.55 16.65
N GLY A 92 3.95 0.01 16.07
CA GLY A 92 5.03 -0.76 15.45
C GLY A 92 4.72 -1.23 14.01
N ILE A 93 3.66 -0.72 13.39
CA ILE A 93 3.28 -1.03 12.01
C ILE A 93 4.02 -0.08 11.05
N GLN A 94 4.60 -0.62 9.99
CA GLN A 94 5.16 0.20 8.92
C GLN A 94 4.04 0.74 8.03
N VAL A 95 4.05 2.04 7.77
CA VAL A 95 2.99 2.73 7.04
C VAL A 95 3.45 3.14 5.66
N ILE A 96 2.69 2.72 4.65
CA ILE A 96 2.83 3.11 3.25
C ILE A 96 1.65 4.05 2.93
N LYS A 97 1.91 5.32 2.64
CA LYS A 97 0.85 6.24 2.18
C LYS A 97 0.87 6.33 0.66
N ALA A 98 -0.25 6.00 0.04
CA ALA A 98 -0.39 6.08 -1.41
C ALA A 98 -0.91 7.47 -1.84
N PHE A 99 -0.37 7.95 -2.97
CA PHE A 99 -0.74 9.17 -3.64
C PHE A 99 -0.96 8.90 -5.12
N SER A 100 -2.07 9.40 -5.66
CA SER A 100 -2.29 9.41 -7.11
C SER A 100 -1.56 10.61 -7.69
N VAL A 101 -0.70 10.37 -8.68
CA VAL A 101 0.16 11.39 -9.29
C VAL A 101 -0.07 11.42 -10.79
N SER A 102 -0.37 12.60 -11.32
CA SER A 102 -0.54 12.86 -12.76
C SER A 102 0.29 14.04 -13.23
N VAL A 103 0.51 15.01 -12.35
CA VAL A 103 1.26 16.25 -12.62
C VAL A 103 2.21 16.55 -11.45
N PRO A 104 3.28 17.32 -11.64
CA PRO A 104 4.22 17.66 -10.58
C PRO A 104 3.57 18.28 -9.34
N ASP A 105 2.51 19.07 -9.51
CA ASP A 105 1.80 19.73 -8.42
C ASP A 105 1.15 18.75 -7.43
N ASP A 106 0.82 17.54 -7.87
CA ASP A 106 0.29 16.49 -6.99
C ASP A 106 1.28 16.12 -5.88
N LEU A 107 2.59 16.29 -6.12
CA LEU A 107 3.64 16.04 -5.14
C LEU A 107 3.68 17.07 -4.00
N MET A 108 3.04 18.22 -4.14
CA MET A 108 2.98 19.24 -3.07
C MET A 108 2.22 18.74 -1.85
N ALA A 109 1.23 17.87 -2.05
CA ALA A 109 0.44 17.29 -0.96
C ALA A 109 1.23 16.29 -0.09
N VAL A 110 2.32 15.76 -0.62
CA VAL A 110 3.13 14.69 -0.01
C VAL A 110 3.86 15.18 1.24
N GLY A 111 4.37 16.43 1.23
CA GLY A 111 5.10 17.02 2.35
C GLY A 111 4.32 17.07 3.67
N ARG A 112 2.99 17.02 3.62
CA ARG A 112 2.14 16.97 4.82
C ARG A 112 2.29 15.67 5.61
N TYR A 113 2.87 14.63 5.01
CA TYR A 113 3.09 13.30 5.59
C TYR A 113 4.54 13.05 5.97
N ASP A 114 5.41 14.07 5.85
CA ASP A 114 6.80 13.96 6.26
C ASP A 114 6.90 13.56 7.74
N GLY A 115 7.71 12.52 8.00
CA GLY A 115 7.85 11.96 9.34
C GLY A 115 6.65 11.12 9.83
N CYS A 116 5.53 11.06 9.09
CA CYS A 116 4.33 10.32 9.48
C CYS A 116 4.28 8.91 8.90
N CYS A 117 5.00 8.65 7.82
CA CYS A 117 5.00 7.38 7.08
C CYS A 117 6.43 6.82 6.96
N ASP A 118 6.53 5.52 6.68
CA ASP A 118 7.80 4.84 6.42
C ASP A 118 8.10 4.78 4.92
N PHE A 119 7.04 4.71 4.10
CA PHE A 119 7.12 4.73 2.64
C PHE A 119 5.99 5.56 2.05
N PHE A 120 6.25 6.13 0.88
CA PHE A 120 5.20 6.58 -0.02
C PHE A 120 4.97 5.54 -1.13
N LEU A 121 3.81 5.55 -1.74
CA LEU A 121 3.53 4.83 -2.98
C LEU A 121 2.93 5.83 -3.96
N PHE A 122 3.58 6.01 -5.09
CA PHE A 122 3.05 6.82 -6.17
C PHE A 122 2.36 5.91 -7.19
N ASP A 123 1.07 6.16 -7.41
CA ASP A 123 0.23 5.39 -8.32
C ASP A 123 -0.31 6.30 -9.43
N THR A 124 -0.61 5.70 -10.57
CA THR A 124 -1.24 6.42 -11.69
C THR A 124 -2.60 6.95 -11.26
N SER A 125 -2.86 8.24 -11.53
CA SER A 125 -4.19 8.81 -11.33
C SER A 125 -5.15 8.22 -12.35
N THR A 126 -6.07 7.38 -11.89
CA THR A 126 -7.14 6.81 -12.72
C THR A 126 -8.47 6.97 -12.02
N SER A 127 -9.57 6.95 -12.79
CA SER A 127 -10.94 7.03 -12.26
C SER A 127 -11.36 5.87 -11.36
N GLY A 128 -10.46 4.87 -11.17
CA GLY A 128 -10.65 3.70 -10.29
C GLY A 128 -9.41 3.43 -9.44
N TYR A 129 -9.59 2.80 -8.28
CA TYR A 129 -8.49 2.43 -7.39
C TYR A 129 -7.71 1.24 -7.95
N GLY A 130 -6.56 1.51 -8.60
CA GLY A 130 -5.54 0.53 -8.99
C GLY A 130 -5.87 -0.35 -10.21
N GLY A 131 -4.84 -0.77 -10.92
CA GLY A 131 -4.95 -1.80 -11.96
C GLY A 131 -5.50 -1.35 -13.31
N SER A 132 -5.33 -0.09 -13.68
CA SER A 132 -5.79 0.47 -14.97
C SER A 132 -4.97 0.04 -16.19
N GLY A 133 -3.75 -0.47 -15.98
CA GLY A 133 -2.80 -0.75 -17.06
C GLY A 133 -2.27 0.52 -17.75
N CYS A 134 -2.55 1.70 -17.19
CA CYS A 134 -2.01 2.97 -17.69
C CYS A 134 -0.78 3.35 -16.86
N SER A 135 0.34 3.64 -17.54
CA SER A 135 1.52 4.21 -16.91
C SER A 135 1.40 5.74 -16.86
N PHE A 136 1.92 6.37 -15.80
CA PHE A 136 2.16 7.80 -15.80
C PHE A 136 3.62 8.10 -16.19
N ASP A 137 3.88 9.34 -16.55
CA ASP A 137 5.26 9.77 -16.82
C ASP A 137 6.07 9.77 -15.52
N TRP A 138 6.92 8.77 -15.32
CA TRP A 138 7.79 8.68 -14.15
C TRP A 138 8.77 9.85 -14.04
N GLY A 139 8.97 10.63 -15.10
CA GLY A 139 9.73 11.88 -15.07
C GLY A 139 9.18 12.87 -14.04
N ILE A 140 7.89 12.81 -13.72
CA ILE A 140 7.26 13.63 -12.68
C ILE A 140 7.96 13.42 -11.33
N LEU A 141 8.40 12.21 -11.03
CA LEU A 141 9.03 11.87 -9.74
C LEU A 141 10.40 12.55 -9.52
N GLN A 142 11.01 13.13 -10.58
CA GLN A 142 12.21 13.97 -10.45
C GLN A 142 11.95 15.25 -9.64
N HIS A 143 10.67 15.65 -9.53
CA HIS A 143 10.24 16.78 -8.71
C HIS A 143 10.00 16.41 -7.23
N TYR A 144 10.08 15.13 -6.88
CA TYR A 144 10.01 14.72 -5.49
C TYR A 144 11.33 15.02 -4.78
N THR A 145 11.29 15.93 -3.81
CA THR A 145 12.46 16.38 -3.04
C THR A 145 12.46 15.90 -1.59
N GLY A 146 11.48 15.05 -1.22
CA GLY A 146 11.38 14.51 0.14
C GLY A 146 12.41 13.40 0.43
N ASN A 147 12.52 13.03 1.70
CA ASN A 147 13.46 12.00 2.17
C ASN A 147 12.82 10.62 2.42
N ILE A 148 11.49 10.53 2.35
CA ILE A 148 10.79 9.25 2.57
C ILE A 148 10.97 8.38 1.31
N PRO A 149 11.46 7.13 1.46
CA PRO A 149 11.58 6.22 0.34
C PRO A 149 10.21 5.91 -0.27
N PHE A 150 10.17 5.61 -1.57
CA PHE A 150 8.90 5.37 -2.24
C PHE A 150 8.89 4.13 -3.13
N LEU A 151 7.68 3.63 -3.33
CA LEU A 151 7.30 2.60 -4.28
C LEU A 151 6.61 3.25 -5.46
N ILE A 152 6.74 2.68 -6.64
CA ILE A 152 6.02 3.08 -7.84
C ILE A 152 5.02 1.97 -8.19
N ALA A 153 3.77 2.34 -8.44
CA ALA A 153 2.74 1.46 -8.93
C ALA A 153 2.16 2.03 -10.23
N GLY A 154 1.56 1.16 -11.04
CA GLY A 154 1.02 1.53 -12.34
C GLY A 154 1.97 1.20 -13.49
N GLY A 155 1.41 0.75 -14.64
CA GLY A 155 2.13 0.30 -15.83
C GLY A 155 1.37 -0.82 -16.50
#